data_27a50b928d2f0eb71e34c870fdaee12c
#
_entry.id   27a50b928d2f0eb71e34c870fdaee12c
#
_cell.length_a   1.000
_cell.length_b   1.000
_cell.length_c   1.000
_cell.angle_alpha   90.00
_cell.angle_beta   90.00
_cell.angle_gamma   90.00
#
_symmetry.space_group_name_H-M   'P 1'
#
loop_
_entity.id
_entity.type
_entity.pdbx_description
1 polymer ?
#
loop_
_entity_poly.entity_id
_entity_poly.type
_entity_poly.pdbx_seq_one_letter_code
_entity_poly.pdbx_strand_id
1 'polypeptide(L)'
;MIKESTQSQLISENQRFMKSLQARHAPLSDTGYQLTVLTEAEAAGARLPAFGQKLREAGLLPLRPTALQTMQINVGRMCNQVCKHCHVDAGPDRKEIMTRETMQQCLDALAQTDIAVVDLTGGAPEMNPDFRWLVEQISALGRRTIVRCNLTIIVANKKYYDLPEFFARHNVMVVSSLPHFSAGRTDAQRGEGVFEKSIRALKMLNAVGYGQPDSDLTLDLVYNPSGAFLPGSQASLEREFKQRLGREFGIVFNNLLTITNLPVSRFLEYLLESGNYEKYMQQLVDAYNPTAAANVMCRSTLSVGWDGQLYDCDFNQQLDLLVSGTAPKHIRDFDAGLLQDRNIVINQHCYGCTAGAGSSCGGATT
;
A
#
# COMPACT_ATOMS: atom_id res chain seq x y z
N MET A 1 43.16 -1.13 -10.16
CA MET A 1 42.12 -0.65 -11.08
C MET A 1 40.76 -1.37 -10.96
N ILE A 2 40.69 -2.65 -10.60
CA ILE A 2 39.40 -3.38 -10.49
C ILE A 2 38.58 -3.03 -9.23
N LYS A 3 39.20 -2.59 -8.12
CA LYS A 3 38.52 -2.21 -6.87
C LYS A 3 37.86 -0.82 -6.89
N GLU A 4 38.39 0.14 -7.65
CA GLU A 4 37.79 1.48 -7.72
C GLU A 4 36.53 1.55 -8.59
N SER A 5 36.44 0.72 -9.65
CA SER A 5 35.23 0.63 -10.48
C SER A 5 34.03 0.06 -9.71
N THR A 6 34.27 -0.92 -8.86
CA THR A 6 33.19 -1.58 -8.06
C THR A 6 32.64 -0.64 -6.97
N GLN A 7 33.51 0.15 -6.34
CA GLN A 7 33.09 1.06 -5.29
C GLN A 7 32.36 2.29 -5.84
N SER A 8 32.79 2.81 -7.00
CA SER A 8 32.11 3.89 -7.72
C SER A 8 30.75 3.44 -8.26
N GLN A 9 30.63 2.20 -8.76
CA GLN A 9 29.35 1.62 -9.18
C GLN A 9 28.40 1.43 -8.01
N LEU A 10 28.86 0.91 -6.88
CA LEU A 10 28.05 0.76 -5.65
C LEU A 10 27.59 2.09 -5.07
N ILE A 11 28.42 3.14 -5.14
CA ILE A 11 28.06 4.50 -4.72
C ILE A 11 27.00 5.09 -5.67
N SER A 12 27.14 4.91 -6.98
CA SER A 12 26.17 5.38 -7.97
C SER A 12 24.83 4.64 -7.87
N GLU A 13 24.85 3.33 -7.61
CA GLU A 13 23.65 2.53 -7.35
C GLU A 13 22.97 2.95 -6.05
N ASN A 14 23.69 3.13 -4.96
CA ASN A 14 23.11 3.60 -3.70
C ASN A 14 22.51 5.01 -3.83
N GLN A 15 23.14 5.91 -4.57
CA GLN A 15 22.60 7.25 -4.83
C GLN A 15 21.34 7.20 -5.71
N ARG A 16 21.23 6.25 -6.63
CA ARG A 16 20.06 6.04 -7.47
C ARG A 16 18.82 5.66 -6.64
N PHE A 17 18.98 4.82 -5.62
CA PHE A 17 17.89 4.40 -4.72
C PHE A 17 17.51 5.44 -3.66
N MET A 18 18.13 6.63 -3.67
CA MET A 18 17.75 7.72 -2.76
C MET A 18 16.72 8.69 -3.32
N LYS A 19 16.17 8.43 -4.53
CA LYS A 19 15.20 9.30 -5.21
C LYS A 19 14.05 8.48 -5.80
N SER A 20 12.88 9.13 -5.94
CA SER A 20 11.73 8.58 -6.65
C SER A 20 12.04 8.29 -8.13
N LEU A 21 11.21 7.50 -8.78
CA LEU A 21 11.25 7.28 -10.24
C LEU A 21 11.14 8.61 -10.99
N GLN A 22 10.23 9.47 -10.51
CA GLN A 22 10.01 10.80 -11.10
C GLN A 22 11.27 11.67 -11.03
N ALA A 23 11.92 11.76 -9.87
CA ALA A 23 13.11 12.59 -9.71
C ALA A 23 14.35 12.06 -10.48
N ARG A 24 14.31 10.78 -10.85
CA ARG A 24 15.33 10.14 -11.70
C ARG A 24 15.00 10.18 -13.18
N HIS A 25 13.82 10.70 -13.56
CA HIS A 25 13.30 10.64 -14.93
C HIS A 25 13.29 9.21 -15.48
N ALA A 26 13.01 8.22 -14.61
CA ALA A 26 12.93 6.82 -15.01
C ALA A 26 11.71 6.60 -15.94
N PRO A 27 11.80 5.76 -16.99
CA PRO A 27 10.66 5.52 -17.89
C PRO A 27 9.39 5.10 -17.16
N LEU A 28 9.52 4.30 -16.10
CA LEU A 28 8.39 3.86 -15.27
C LEU A 28 7.80 4.95 -14.35
N SER A 29 8.30 6.20 -14.40
CA SER A 29 7.59 7.34 -13.80
C SER A 29 6.35 7.72 -14.60
N ASP A 30 6.28 7.31 -15.87
CA ASP A 30 5.11 7.45 -16.75
C ASP A 30 4.18 6.24 -16.59
N THR A 31 2.91 6.50 -16.23
CA THR A 31 1.90 5.46 -16.00
C THR A 31 1.50 4.75 -17.29
N GLY A 32 1.49 5.47 -18.42
CA GLY A 32 1.23 4.90 -19.74
C GLY A 32 2.30 3.88 -20.14
N TYR A 33 3.57 4.18 -19.84
CA TYR A 33 4.66 3.22 -20.07
C TYR A 33 4.53 1.99 -19.17
N GLN A 34 4.15 2.14 -17.89
CA GLN A 34 3.89 0.98 -17.03
C GLN A 34 2.75 0.10 -17.59
N LEU A 35 1.67 0.72 -18.08
CA LEU A 35 0.56 0.00 -18.70
C LEU A 35 0.99 -0.73 -19.97
N THR A 36 1.83 -0.11 -20.80
CA THR A 36 2.40 -0.75 -22.00
C THR A 36 3.19 -2.00 -21.60
N VAL A 37 4.08 -1.91 -20.62
CA VAL A 37 4.86 -3.07 -20.13
C VAL A 37 3.94 -4.20 -19.64
N LEU A 38 2.91 -3.86 -18.88
CA LEU A 38 1.95 -4.84 -18.34
C LEU A 38 1.14 -5.52 -19.47
N THR A 39 0.80 -4.80 -20.55
CA THR A 39 0.01 -5.30 -21.67
C THR A 39 0.87 -6.00 -22.72
N GLU A 40 2.09 -5.53 -22.98
CA GLU A 40 3.01 -6.15 -23.94
C GLU A 40 3.54 -7.52 -23.46
N ALA A 41 3.58 -7.79 -22.16
CA ALA A 41 3.81 -9.13 -21.66
C ALA A 41 2.73 -10.12 -22.12
N GLU A 42 1.53 -9.61 -22.40
CA GLU A 42 0.43 -10.35 -23.04
C GLU A 42 0.71 -10.57 -24.54
N ALA A 43 1.35 -9.60 -25.21
CA ALA A 43 1.60 -9.57 -26.66
C ALA A 43 2.93 -10.22 -27.08
N ALA A 44 3.96 -10.21 -26.24
CA ALA A 44 5.35 -10.61 -26.57
C ALA A 44 5.60 -12.13 -26.61
N GLY A 45 4.54 -12.95 -26.74
CA GLY A 45 4.68 -14.41 -26.89
C GLY A 45 4.87 -15.17 -25.58
N ALA A 46 5.09 -14.52 -24.46
CA ALA A 46 4.83 -15.07 -23.14
C ALA A 46 3.29 -15.16 -23.01
N ARG A 47 2.71 -16.29 -23.34
CA ARG A 47 1.25 -16.53 -23.46
C ARG A 47 0.53 -16.45 -22.10
N LEU A 48 0.72 -15.35 -21.38
CA LEU A 48 0.00 -15.11 -20.14
C LEU A 48 -1.46 -14.72 -20.51
N PRO A 49 -2.46 -15.39 -19.95
CA PRO A 49 -3.84 -15.02 -20.20
C PRO A 49 -4.12 -13.61 -19.64
N ALA A 50 -4.94 -12.83 -20.35
CA ALA A 50 -5.46 -11.58 -19.83
C ALA A 50 -6.21 -11.82 -18.53
N PHE A 51 -6.03 -10.95 -17.52
CA PHE A 51 -6.71 -11.11 -16.23
C PHE A 51 -8.24 -11.20 -16.38
N GLY A 52 -8.81 -10.40 -17.30
CA GLY A 52 -10.23 -10.46 -17.63
C GLY A 52 -10.70 -11.83 -18.18
N GLN A 53 -9.82 -12.59 -18.85
CA GLN A 53 -10.13 -13.94 -19.26
C GLN A 53 -10.31 -14.86 -18.06
N LYS A 54 -9.43 -14.79 -17.05
CA LYS A 54 -9.53 -15.58 -15.81
C LYS A 54 -10.80 -15.25 -15.02
N LEU A 55 -11.18 -13.97 -14.96
CA LEU A 55 -12.44 -13.58 -14.34
C LEU A 55 -13.65 -14.12 -15.11
N ARG A 56 -13.61 -14.15 -16.46
CA ARG A 56 -14.68 -14.71 -17.28
C ARG A 56 -14.83 -16.22 -17.05
N GLU A 57 -13.72 -16.93 -17.04
CA GLU A 57 -13.68 -18.37 -16.73
C GLU A 57 -14.26 -18.69 -15.35
N ALA A 58 -14.05 -17.77 -14.36
CA ALA A 58 -14.58 -17.88 -13.01
C ALA A 58 -16.03 -17.35 -12.84
N GLY A 59 -16.66 -16.82 -13.91
CA GLY A 59 -18.00 -16.21 -13.84
C GLY A 59 -18.05 -14.88 -13.09
N LEU A 60 -16.92 -14.18 -12.96
CA LEU A 60 -16.77 -12.93 -12.20
C LEU A 60 -16.68 -11.68 -13.11
N LEU A 61 -16.71 -11.80 -14.42
CA LEU A 61 -16.66 -10.67 -15.35
C LEU A 61 -18.07 -10.24 -15.81
N PRO A 62 -18.42 -8.94 -15.78
CA PRO A 62 -17.62 -7.83 -15.27
C PRO A 62 -17.50 -7.87 -13.74
N LEU A 63 -16.31 -7.52 -13.22
CA LEU A 63 -16.14 -7.39 -11.79
C LEU A 63 -16.91 -6.14 -11.30
N ARG A 64 -17.81 -6.31 -10.34
CA ARG A 64 -18.68 -5.25 -9.85
C ARG A 64 -18.43 -4.94 -8.38
N PRO A 65 -18.66 -3.69 -7.95
CA PRO A 65 -18.66 -3.33 -6.54
C PRO A 65 -19.70 -4.14 -5.76
N THR A 66 -19.42 -4.30 -4.49
CA THR A 66 -20.37 -4.57 -3.42
C THR A 66 -20.69 -3.25 -2.71
N ALA A 67 -21.39 -3.28 -1.58
CA ALA A 67 -21.59 -2.07 -0.79
C ALA A 67 -20.23 -1.47 -0.39
N LEU A 68 -20.06 -0.14 -0.58
CA LEU A 68 -18.86 0.57 -0.19
C LEU A 68 -18.71 0.57 1.34
N GLN A 69 -17.65 -0.03 1.84
CA GLN A 69 -17.35 -0.16 3.27
C GLN A 69 -16.16 0.71 3.68
N THR A 70 -15.24 0.95 2.74
CA THR A 70 -13.99 1.67 3.01
C THR A 70 -13.79 2.79 2.00
N MET A 71 -13.47 3.98 2.49
CA MET A 71 -12.87 5.04 1.70
C MET A 71 -11.38 5.08 2.01
N GLN A 72 -10.55 4.74 1.04
CA GLN A 72 -9.10 4.85 1.15
C GLN A 72 -8.67 6.22 0.60
N ILE A 73 -7.98 6.99 1.43
CA ILE A 73 -7.57 8.36 1.08
C ILE A 73 -6.05 8.42 1.03
N ASN A 74 -5.50 8.64 -0.15
CA ASN A 74 -4.08 8.87 -0.35
C ASN A 74 -3.77 10.36 -0.15
N VAL A 75 -3.20 10.71 1.01
CA VAL A 75 -2.97 12.12 1.39
C VAL A 75 -1.70 12.73 0.79
N GLY A 76 -1.01 12.01 -0.10
CA GLY A 76 0.16 12.52 -0.83
C GLY A 76 1.27 11.50 -1.01
N ARG A 77 2.32 11.91 -1.73
CA ARG A 77 3.49 11.06 -2.04
C ARG A 77 4.74 11.44 -1.25
N MET A 78 4.66 12.43 -0.37
CA MET A 78 5.77 12.83 0.48
C MET A 78 6.10 11.74 1.50
N CYS A 79 7.38 11.36 1.61
CA CYS A 79 7.86 10.34 2.53
C CYS A 79 9.32 10.61 2.89
N ASN A 80 9.75 10.25 4.10
CA ASN A 80 11.16 10.33 4.49
C ASN A 80 11.98 9.11 4.06
N GLN A 81 11.38 8.17 3.30
CA GLN A 81 12.01 6.94 2.84
C GLN A 81 11.85 6.75 1.32
N VAL A 82 12.77 5.98 0.73
CA VAL A 82 12.71 5.54 -0.67
C VAL A 82 12.81 4.02 -0.71
N CYS A 83 11.70 3.34 -0.34
CA CYS A 83 11.65 1.88 -0.28
C CYS A 83 11.69 1.26 -1.68
N LYS A 84 12.44 0.17 -1.88
CA LYS A 84 12.61 -0.50 -3.18
C LYS A 84 11.33 -1.10 -3.77
N HIS A 85 10.34 -1.42 -2.93
CA HIS A 85 9.06 -2.02 -3.35
C HIS A 85 7.89 -1.04 -3.32
N CYS A 86 8.17 0.27 -3.20
CA CYS A 86 7.13 1.27 -3.04
C CYS A 86 6.28 1.39 -4.31
N HIS A 87 5.00 1.02 -4.20
CA HIS A 87 4.04 1.13 -5.31
C HIS A 87 3.58 2.57 -5.55
N VAL A 88 3.65 3.44 -4.53
CA VAL A 88 3.26 4.86 -4.60
C VAL A 88 4.33 5.72 -5.27
N ASP A 89 5.56 5.23 -5.39
CA ASP A 89 6.75 6.02 -5.76
C ASP A 89 6.95 7.22 -4.83
N ALA A 90 6.73 7.04 -3.54
CA ALA A 90 6.90 8.07 -2.54
C ALA A 90 8.36 8.34 -2.21
N GLY A 91 8.67 9.56 -1.77
CA GLY A 91 10.04 9.94 -1.41
C GLY A 91 10.13 11.34 -0.82
N PRO A 92 11.33 11.73 -0.33
CA PRO A 92 11.56 13.07 0.21
C PRO A 92 11.58 14.15 -0.88
N ASP A 93 11.75 13.76 -2.14
CA ASP A 93 11.74 14.60 -3.33
C ASP A 93 10.32 14.84 -3.89
N ARG A 94 9.31 14.10 -3.38
CA ARG A 94 7.91 14.24 -3.82
C ARG A 94 7.24 15.39 -3.08
N LYS A 95 6.39 16.13 -3.81
CA LYS A 95 5.70 17.32 -3.29
C LYS A 95 4.19 17.21 -3.35
N GLU A 96 3.68 16.17 -3.95
CA GLU A 96 2.25 15.91 -4.07
C GLU A 96 1.67 15.70 -2.67
N ILE A 97 0.67 16.52 -2.34
CA ILE A 97 0.02 16.55 -1.04
C ILE A 97 -1.45 16.91 -1.22
N MET A 98 -2.32 16.16 -0.57
CA MET A 98 -3.74 16.46 -0.56
C MET A 98 -3.99 17.76 0.21
N THR A 99 -4.73 18.66 -0.41
CA THR A 99 -5.12 19.93 0.22
C THR A 99 -6.25 19.72 1.22
N ARG A 100 -6.38 20.65 2.16
CA ARG A 100 -7.49 20.66 3.13
C ARG A 100 -8.86 20.74 2.45
N GLU A 101 -8.96 21.45 1.33
CA GLU A 101 -10.19 21.53 0.52
C GLU A 101 -10.57 20.13 -0.02
N THR A 102 -9.63 19.39 -0.60
CA THR A 102 -9.87 18.04 -1.07
C THR A 102 -10.22 17.09 0.09
N MET A 103 -9.57 17.23 1.24
CA MET A 103 -9.94 16.48 2.46
C MET A 103 -11.38 16.78 2.89
N GLN A 104 -11.80 18.05 2.84
CA GLN A 104 -13.17 18.43 3.16
C GLN A 104 -14.18 17.77 2.21
N GLN A 105 -13.89 17.72 0.91
CA GLN A 105 -14.73 17.01 -0.06
C GLN A 105 -14.85 15.51 0.28
N CYS A 106 -13.78 14.88 0.76
CA CYS A 106 -13.85 13.50 1.26
C CYS A 106 -14.77 13.38 2.50
N LEU A 107 -14.67 14.31 3.44
CA LEU A 107 -15.53 14.34 4.63
C LEU A 107 -17.00 14.57 4.27
N ASP A 108 -17.28 15.45 3.30
CA ASP A 108 -18.63 15.71 2.81
C ASP A 108 -19.25 14.46 2.15
N ALA A 109 -18.46 13.71 1.40
CA ALA A 109 -18.86 12.43 0.84
C ALA A 109 -19.12 11.38 1.94
N LEU A 110 -18.24 11.29 2.95
CA LEU A 110 -18.43 10.40 4.09
C LEU A 110 -19.70 10.70 4.89
N ALA A 111 -20.02 11.98 5.06
CA ALA A 111 -21.23 12.41 5.80
C ALA A 111 -22.54 11.98 5.09
N GLN A 112 -22.50 11.73 3.79
CA GLN A 112 -23.64 11.31 2.96
C GLN A 112 -23.75 9.79 2.80
N THR A 113 -22.88 9.01 3.42
CA THR A 113 -22.79 7.55 3.22
C THR A 113 -22.66 6.79 4.54
N ASP A 114 -22.87 5.48 4.49
CA ASP A 114 -22.63 4.55 5.60
C ASP A 114 -21.23 3.92 5.56
N ILE A 115 -20.29 4.51 4.80
CA ILE A 115 -18.91 4.03 4.77
C ILE A 115 -18.34 4.07 6.20
N ALA A 116 -18.04 2.90 6.75
CA ALA A 116 -17.68 2.76 8.16
C ALA A 116 -16.18 3.00 8.43
N VAL A 117 -15.34 2.78 7.42
CA VAL A 117 -13.89 2.78 7.56
C VAL A 117 -13.24 3.80 6.63
N VAL A 118 -12.31 4.60 7.17
CA VAL A 118 -11.44 5.49 6.41
C VAL A 118 -10.00 5.01 6.58
N ASP A 119 -9.35 4.65 5.46
CA ASP A 119 -7.98 4.12 5.42
C ASP A 119 -7.03 5.19 4.85
N LEU A 120 -6.29 5.86 5.73
CA LEU A 120 -5.35 6.91 5.35
C LEU A 120 -4.02 6.31 4.90
N THR A 121 -3.67 6.56 3.64
CA THR A 121 -2.48 6.03 2.97
C THR A 121 -1.69 7.12 2.24
N GLY A 122 -0.66 6.74 1.54
CA GLY A 122 0.21 7.61 0.74
C GLY A 122 1.68 7.25 0.88
N GLY A 123 2.53 8.27 0.92
CA GLY A 123 3.95 8.10 1.26
C GLY A 123 4.13 7.88 2.76
N ALA A 124 4.11 8.97 3.52
CA ALA A 124 3.98 8.97 4.97
C ALA A 124 2.82 9.92 5.32
N PRO A 125 1.61 9.41 5.60
CA PRO A 125 0.43 10.23 5.83
C PRO A 125 0.64 11.32 6.88
N GLU A 126 1.42 11.01 7.90
CA GLU A 126 1.75 11.90 9.02
C GLU A 126 2.53 13.17 8.61
N MET A 127 3.13 13.16 7.41
CA MET A 127 3.85 14.33 6.88
C MET A 127 2.92 15.38 6.26
N ASN A 128 1.67 15.01 5.92
CA ASN A 128 0.69 16.00 5.47
C ASN A 128 0.37 16.98 6.62
N PRO A 129 0.47 18.30 6.44
CA PRO A 129 0.26 19.29 7.51
C PRO A 129 -1.15 19.24 8.11
N ASP A 130 -2.16 18.84 7.33
CA ASP A 130 -3.55 18.73 7.77
C ASP A 130 -3.94 17.31 8.21
N PHE A 131 -2.97 16.40 8.32
CA PHE A 131 -3.21 14.99 8.70
C PHE A 131 -3.95 14.87 10.04
N ARG A 132 -3.49 15.58 11.07
CA ARG A 132 -4.12 15.51 12.41
C ARG A 132 -5.55 16.03 12.37
N TRP A 133 -5.77 17.16 11.71
CA TRP A 133 -7.09 17.69 11.52
C TRP A 133 -8.01 16.69 10.81
N LEU A 134 -7.54 16.04 9.75
CA LEU A 134 -8.32 15.03 9.03
C LEU A 134 -8.73 13.87 9.95
N VAL A 135 -7.81 13.33 10.75
CA VAL A 135 -8.09 12.27 11.72
C VAL A 135 -9.14 12.71 12.74
N GLU A 136 -9.04 13.94 13.27
CA GLU A 136 -10.00 14.51 14.20
C GLU A 136 -11.40 14.62 13.58
N GLN A 137 -11.51 15.09 12.32
CA GLN A 137 -12.79 15.19 11.62
C GLN A 137 -13.40 13.82 11.33
N ILE A 138 -12.62 12.84 10.89
CA ILE A 138 -13.09 11.46 10.67
C ILE A 138 -13.62 10.86 11.98
N SER A 139 -12.89 11.06 13.08
CA SER A 139 -13.31 10.65 14.41
C SER A 139 -14.62 11.31 14.84
N ALA A 140 -14.78 12.62 14.57
CA ALA A 140 -16.02 13.38 14.85
C ALA A 140 -17.22 12.86 14.05
N LEU A 141 -17.00 12.32 12.84
CA LEU A 141 -18.03 11.64 12.04
C LEU A 141 -18.36 10.22 12.56
N GLY A 142 -17.70 9.75 13.63
CA GLY A 142 -17.87 8.41 14.17
C GLY A 142 -17.37 7.29 13.26
N ARG A 143 -16.46 7.60 12.31
CA ARG A 143 -15.89 6.61 11.40
C ARG A 143 -14.61 6.02 11.99
N ARG A 144 -14.38 4.73 11.74
CA ARG A 144 -13.13 4.06 12.12
C ARG A 144 -12.00 4.53 11.23
N THR A 145 -10.92 5.02 11.82
CA THR A 145 -9.73 5.44 11.09
C THR A 145 -8.66 4.35 11.10
N ILE A 146 -8.13 4.00 9.93
CA ILE A 146 -6.91 3.22 9.74
C ILE A 146 -5.83 4.19 9.24
N VAL A 147 -4.62 4.11 9.77
CA VAL A 147 -3.47 4.85 9.27
C VAL A 147 -2.39 3.86 8.83
N ARG A 148 -2.00 3.95 7.55
CA ARG A 148 -0.83 3.23 7.00
C ARG A 148 0.45 3.93 7.46
N CYS A 149 0.74 3.78 8.77
CA CYS A 149 1.76 4.55 9.47
C CYS A 149 3.17 4.20 9.00
N ASN A 150 3.94 5.23 8.69
CA ASN A 150 5.38 5.08 8.54
C ASN A 150 6.05 5.20 9.92
N LEU A 151 6.40 4.07 10.53
CA LEU A 151 6.99 4.01 11.88
C LEU A 151 8.17 4.96 12.08
N THR A 152 8.99 5.17 11.03
CA THR A 152 10.17 6.03 11.16
C THR A 152 9.84 7.50 11.35
N ILE A 153 8.63 7.94 10.97
CA ILE A 153 8.17 9.32 11.20
C ILE A 153 7.99 9.59 12.68
N ILE A 154 7.45 8.63 13.45
CA ILE A 154 7.23 8.77 14.90
C ILE A 154 8.51 9.20 15.61
N VAL A 155 9.67 8.71 15.15
CA VAL A 155 10.99 8.99 15.75
C VAL A 155 11.86 9.94 14.94
N ALA A 156 11.37 10.49 13.84
CA ALA A 156 12.16 11.35 12.94
C ALA A 156 12.41 12.75 13.52
N ASN A 157 11.43 13.30 14.23
CA ASN A 157 11.48 14.64 14.77
C ASN A 157 10.60 14.75 16.03
N LYS A 158 10.97 15.63 16.97
CA LYS A 158 10.23 15.86 18.22
C LYS A 158 8.74 16.18 18.01
N LYS A 159 8.38 16.86 16.92
CA LYS A 159 6.98 17.18 16.58
C LYS A 159 6.09 15.98 16.31
N TYR A 160 6.68 14.80 16.14
CA TYR A 160 5.94 13.55 15.88
C TYR A 160 5.96 12.56 17.06
N TYR A 161 6.71 12.89 18.13
CA TYR A 161 6.86 11.97 19.26
C TYR A 161 5.55 11.72 20.01
N ASP A 162 4.57 12.61 19.90
CA ASP A 162 3.23 12.49 20.48
C ASP A 162 2.22 11.77 19.57
N LEU A 163 2.66 11.26 18.39
CA LEU A 163 1.75 10.53 17.48
C LEU A 163 1.14 9.29 18.12
N PRO A 164 1.86 8.46 18.92
CA PRO A 164 1.25 7.31 19.59
C PRO A 164 0.08 7.71 20.50
N GLU A 165 0.23 8.75 21.29
CA GLU A 165 -0.83 9.29 22.17
C GLU A 165 -1.96 9.94 21.37
N PHE A 166 -1.64 10.63 20.27
CA PHE A 166 -2.63 11.18 19.36
C PHE A 166 -3.47 10.07 18.73
N PHE A 167 -2.85 9.03 18.21
CA PHE A 167 -3.55 7.88 17.64
C PHE A 167 -4.43 7.18 18.67
N ALA A 168 -3.93 6.98 19.89
CA ALA A 168 -4.69 6.36 20.98
C ALA A 168 -5.92 7.18 21.35
N ARG A 169 -5.82 8.52 21.48
CA ARG A 169 -6.96 9.39 21.78
C ARG A 169 -8.09 9.32 20.75
N HIS A 170 -7.76 9.07 19.48
CA HIS A 170 -8.73 8.99 18.38
C HIS A 170 -9.06 7.55 17.99
N ASN A 171 -8.64 6.56 18.80
CA ASN A 171 -8.84 5.13 18.53
C ASN A 171 -8.46 4.73 17.10
N VAL A 172 -7.33 5.26 16.61
CA VAL A 172 -6.81 4.99 15.27
C VAL A 172 -6.24 3.58 15.23
N MET A 173 -6.66 2.77 14.26
CA MET A 173 -5.99 1.50 13.95
C MET A 173 -4.68 1.79 13.22
N VAL A 174 -3.57 1.34 13.78
CA VAL A 174 -2.24 1.53 13.18
C VAL A 174 -1.85 0.29 12.38
N VAL A 175 -1.59 0.47 11.10
CA VAL A 175 -1.07 -0.58 10.20
C VAL A 175 0.28 -0.13 9.67
N SER A 176 1.34 -0.92 9.92
CA SER A 176 2.71 -0.48 9.64
C SER A 176 3.54 -1.56 8.97
N SER A 177 4.34 -1.17 7.97
CA SER A 177 5.21 -2.10 7.27
C SER A 177 6.46 -2.42 8.08
N LEU A 178 6.64 -3.71 8.38
CA LEU A 178 7.88 -4.30 8.90
C LEU A 178 8.18 -5.58 8.10
N PRO A 179 8.92 -5.49 6.98
CA PRO A 179 9.07 -6.62 6.06
C PRO A 179 9.85 -7.80 6.63
N HIS A 180 10.62 -7.59 7.70
CA HIS A 180 11.31 -8.67 8.40
C HIS A 180 11.60 -8.30 9.87
N PHE A 181 11.75 -9.29 10.72
CA PHE A 181 12.12 -9.14 12.14
C PHE A 181 13.63 -9.01 12.37
N SER A 182 14.44 -8.82 11.32
CA SER A 182 15.88 -8.55 11.41
C SER A 182 16.28 -7.28 10.66
N ALA A 183 17.29 -6.58 11.18
CA ALA A 183 17.81 -5.34 10.61
C ALA A 183 18.25 -5.52 9.14
N GLY A 184 19.12 -6.50 8.87
CA GLY A 184 19.72 -6.65 7.54
C GLY A 184 18.69 -6.81 6.41
N ARG A 185 17.59 -7.55 6.62
CA ARG A 185 16.54 -7.74 5.59
C ARG A 185 15.60 -6.54 5.51
N THR A 186 15.22 -5.95 6.63
CA THR A 186 14.36 -4.75 6.63
C THR A 186 15.08 -3.57 6.01
N ASP A 187 16.33 -3.32 6.38
CA ASP A 187 17.11 -2.20 5.89
C ASP A 187 17.45 -2.36 4.40
N ALA A 188 17.73 -3.59 3.93
CA ALA A 188 17.94 -3.88 2.51
C ALA A 188 16.74 -3.49 1.62
N GLN A 189 15.52 -3.54 2.16
CA GLN A 189 14.28 -3.23 1.45
C GLN A 189 13.82 -1.78 1.63
N ARG A 190 14.02 -1.20 2.83
CA ARG A 190 13.45 0.09 3.22
C ARG A 190 14.46 1.21 3.43
N GLY A 191 15.74 0.89 3.56
CA GLY A 191 16.83 1.84 3.82
C GLY A 191 17.54 1.58 5.14
N GLU A 192 18.77 2.06 5.23
CA GLU A 192 19.65 1.86 6.39
C GLU A 192 19.07 2.48 7.68
N GLY A 193 19.13 1.72 8.78
CA GLY A 193 18.66 2.13 10.11
C GLY A 193 17.13 2.22 10.24
N VAL A 194 16.37 1.76 9.24
CA VAL A 194 14.89 1.74 9.30
C VAL A 194 14.40 0.74 10.32
N PHE A 195 15.05 -0.42 10.44
CA PHE A 195 14.68 -1.43 11.42
C PHE A 195 14.75 -0.89 12.86
N GLU A 196 15.87 -0.31 13.26
CA GLU A 196 16.07 0.22 14.61
C GLU A 196 15.04 1.31 14.95
N LYS A 197 14.81 2.25 14.02
CA LYS A 197 13.78 3.29 14.17
C LYS A 197 12.39 2.68 14.30
N SER A 198 12.08 1.64 13.53
CA SER A 198 10.80 0.94 13.58
C SER A 198 10.59 0.23 14.93
N ILE A 199 11.61 -0.46 15.44
CA ILE A 199 11.58 -1.10 16.77
C ILE A 199 11.31 -0.07 17.86
N ARG A 200 11.98 1.08 17.81
CA ARG A 200 11.76 2.18 18.76
C ARG A 200 10.33 2.72 18.69
N ALA A 201 9.80 2.97 17.50
CA ALA A 201 8.44 3.45 17.30
C ALA A 201 7.38 2.43 17.76
N LEU A 202 7.59 1.13 17.49
CA LEU A 202 6.71 0.06 17.98
C LEU A 202 6.67 0.00 19.51
N LYS A 203 7.80 0.19 20.18
CA LYS A 203 7.84 0.29 21.66
C LYS A 203 7.05 1.50 22.18
N MET A 204 7.11 2.64 21.49
CA MET A 204 6.31 3.82 21.84
C MET A 204 4.81 3.55 21.66
N LEU A 205 4.40 2.88 20.58
CA LEU A 205 3.02 2.45 20.38
C LEU A 205 2.56 1.45 21.44
N ASN A 206 3.38 0.44 21.77
CA ASN A 206 3.05 -0.51 22.83
C ASN A 206 2.92 0.16 24.20
N ALA A 207 3.72 1.19 24.48
CA ALA A 207 3.69 1.92 25.75
C ALA A 207 2.36 2.65 26.00
N VAL A 208 1.64 3.06 24.93
CA VAL A 208 0.32 3.70 25.02
C VAL A 208 -0.83 2.72 24.85
N GLY A 209 -0.55 1.39 24.80
CA GLY A 209 -1.57 0.34 24.80
C GLY A 209 -1.79 -0.38 23.46
N TYR A 210 -1.14 0.03 22.36
CA TYR A 210 -1.27 -0.65 21.08
C TYR A 210 -0.78 -2.10 21.13
N GLY A 211 -1.56 -3.02 20.52
CA GLY A 211 -1.21 -4.44 20.44
C GLY A 211 -1.29 -5.22 21.76
N GLN A 212 -1.64 -4.56 22.87
CA GLN A 212 -1.77 -5.20 24.19
C GLN A 212 -3.05 -6.04 24.26
N PRO A 213 -3.03 -7.17 24.99
CA PRO A 213 -4.18 -8.08 25.11
C PRO A 213 -5.45 -7.43 25.70
N ASP A 214 -5.26 -6.47 26.61
CA ASP A 214 -6.34 -5.82 27.36
C ASP A 214 -6.67 -4.42 26.81
N SER A 215 -6.36 -4.18 25.53
CA SER A 215 -6.54 -2.88 24.87
C SER A 215 -7.26 -3.03 23.52
N ASP A 216 -8.17 -2.11 23.23
CA ASP A 216 -8.86 -2.02 21.93
C ASP A 216 -8.00 -1.33 20.85
N LEU A 217 -6.79 -0.84 21.20
CA LEU A 217 -5.87 -0.16 20.28
C LEU A 217 -5.16 -1.18 19.39
N THR A 218 -5.62 -1.27 18.14
CA THR A 218 -5.11 -2.26 17.17
C THR A 218 -3.82 -1.79 16.51
N LEU A 219 -2.79 -2.64 16.56
CA LEU A 219 -1.53 -2.52 15.84
C LEU A 219 -1.33 -3.75 14.95
N ASP A 220 -1.38 -3.56 13.65
CA ASP A 220 -1.08 -4.61 12.69
C ASP A 220 0.23 -4.32 11.96
N LEU A 221 1.00 -5.37 11.68
CA LEU A 221 2.21 -5.28 10.89
C LEU A 221 1.97 -5.80 9.48
N VAL A 222 2.66 -5.21 8.50
CA VAL A 222 2.61 -5.63 7.10
C VAL A 222 3.94 -6.26 6.71
N TYR A 223 3.86 -7.48 6.19
CA TYR A 223 4.95 -8.21 5.56
C TYR A 223 4.81 -8.16 4.04
N ASN A 224 5.88 -7.78 3.35
CA ASN A 224 6.04 -7.93 1.91
C ASN A 224 7.28 -8.81 1.64
N PRO A 225 7.21 -9.81 0.74
CA PRO A 225 8.37 -10.59 0.35
C PRO A 225 9.52 -9.71 -0.17
N SER A 226 10.76 -10.05 0.19
CA SER A 226 11.95 -9.39 -0.37
C SER A 226 12.31 -10.05 -1.70
N GLY A 227 11.81 -9.50 -2.82
CA GLY A 227 12.07 -10.02 -4.16
C GLY A 227 10.84 -10.57 -4.88
N ALA A 228 11.07 -11.27 -6.00
CA ALA A 228 10.05 -11.81 -6.90
C ALA A 228 9.50 -13.15 -6.38
N PHE A 229 8.87 -13.13 -5.21
CA PHE A 229 8.29 -14.32 -4.56
C PHE A 229 6.88 -14.03 -4.07
N LEU A 230 6.04 -15.07 -4.05
CA LEU A 230 4.76 -15.02 -3.34
C LEU A 230 5.00 -15.17 -1.82
N PRO A 231 4.19 -14.51 -0.98
CA PRO A 231 4.29 -14.70 0.47
C PRO A 231 3.94 -16.15 0.85
N GLY A 232 4.57 -16.63 1.92
CA GLY A 232 4.17 -17.88 2.55
C GLY A 232 2.86 -17.77 3.33
N SER A 233 2.51 -18.82 4.07
CA SER A 233 1.32 -18.80 4.94
C SER A 233 1.36 -17.63 5.94
N GLN A 234 0.35 -16.75 5.89
CA GLN A 234 0.23 -15.61 6.80
C GLN A 234 0.25 -16.05 8.27
N ALA A 235 -0.48 -17.09 8.64
CA ALA A 235 -0.52 -17.59 10.01
C ALA A 235 0.85 -18.12 10.49
N SER A 236 1.64 -18.73 9.61
CA SER A 236 2.98 -19.22 9.96
C SER A 236 3.96 -18.06 10.15
N LEU A 237 3.93 -17.08 9.26
CA LEU A 237 4.73 -15.86 9.36
C LEU A 237 4.36 -15.06 10.61
N GLU A 238 3.08 -14.91 10.90
CA GLU A 238 2.61 -14.20 12.10
C GLU A 238 3.13 -14.82 13.39
N ARG A 239 3.06 -16.16 13.52
CA ARG A 239 3.62 -16.86 14.70
C ARG A 239 5.12 -16.60 14.84
N GLU A 240 5.88 -16.66 13.75
CA GLU A 240 7.32 -16.40 13.77
C GLU A 240 7.62 -14.94 14.15
N PHE A 241 6.91 -13.97 13.55
CA PHE A 241 7.06 -12.55 13.88
C PHE A 241 6.74 -12.27 15.35
N LYS A 242 5.62 -12.79 15.87
CA LYS A 242 5.23 -12.64 17.28
C LYS A 242 6.30 -13.23 18.21
N GLN A 243 6.78 -14.44 17.91
CA GLN A 243 7.82 -15.09 18.70
C GLN A 243 9.14 -14.30 18.69
N ARG A 244 9.60 -13.87 17.52
CA ARG A 244 10.87 -13.15 17.37
C ARG A 244 10.83 -11.77 17.99
N LEU A 245 9.85 -10.95 17.58
CA LEU A 245 9.72 -9.58 18.08
C LEU A 245 9.42 -9.52 19.57
N GLY A 246 8.60 -10.45 20.08
CA GLY A 246 8.32 -10.57 21.51
C GLY A 246 9.55 -10.93 22.32
N ARG A 247 10.28 -12.00 21.93
CA ARG A 247 11.44 -12.47 22.65
C ARG A 247 12.63 -11.50 22.59
N GLU A 248 12.91 -10.92 21.43
CA GLU A 248 14.12 -10.12 21.21
C GLU A 248 13.94 -8.66 21.60
N PHE A 249 12.73 -8.11 21.45
CA PHE A 249 12.47 -6.68 21.63
C PHE A 249 11.35 -6.33 22.61
N GLY A 250 10.58 -7.32 23.08
CA GLY A 250 9.40 -7.11 23.93
C GLY A 250 8.23 -6.46 23.19
N ILE A 251 8.17 -6.58 21.86
CA ILE A 251 7.12 -5.97 21.04
C ILE A 251 5.94 -6.92 20.90
N VAL A 252 4.73 -6.37 21.05
CA VAL A 252 3.46 -7.04 20.81
C VAL A 252 2.70 -6.34 19.69
N PHE A 253 1.91 -7.11 18.92
CA PHE A 253 1.04 -6.60 17.86
C PHE A 253 -0.12 -7.59 17.64
N ASN A 254 -1.21 -7.13 17.01
CA ASN A 254 -2.41 -7.94 16.85
C ASN A 254 -2.28 -8.93 15.68
N ASN A 255 -2.09 -8.47 14.45
CA ASN A 255 -2.05 -9.32 13.26
C ASN A 255 -0.85 -9.01 12.36
N LEU A 256 -0.39 -10.02 11.61
CA LEU A 256 0.53 -9.83 10.50
C LEU A 256 -0.23 -9.95 9.19
N LEU A 257 -0.26 -8.89 8.42
CA LEU A 257 -0.88 -8.84 7.10
C LEU A 257 0.17 -9.16 6.04
N THR A 258 -0.04 -10.21 5.25
CA THR A 258 0.89 -10.54 4.15
C THR A 258 0.39 -9.93 2.86
N ILE A 259 1.22 -9.10 2.23
CA ILE A 259 0.87 -8.42 0.98
C ILE A 259 1.83 -8.84 -0.12
N THR A 260 1.29 -9.37 -1.20
CA THR A 260 2.02 -9.66 -2.44
C THR A 260 2.50 -8.35 -3.06
N ASN A 261 3.75 -8.31 -3.51
CA ASN A 261 4.23 -7.15 -4.26
C ASN A 261 3.59 -7.13 -5.64
N LEU A 262 2.86 -6.06 -5.96
CA LEU A 262 2.27 -5.91 -7.28
C LEU A 262 3.31 -5.37 -8.27
N PRO A 263 3.26 -5.81 -9.54
CA PRO A 263 4.19 -5.39 -10.58
C PRO A 263 3.89 -3.95 -11.07
N VAL A 264 4.02 -2.98 -10.18
CA VAL A 264 3.80 -1.55 -10.45
C VAL A 264 4.95 -0.73 -9.86
N SER A 265 5.21 0.43 -10.43
CA SER A 265 6.16 1.42 -9.93
C SER A 265 7.56 0.84 -9.66
N ARG A 266 8.19 1.08 -8.49
CA ARG A 266 9.56 0.61 -8.18
C ARG A 266 9.71 -0.89 -8.15
N PHE A 267 8.67 -1.63 -7.79
CA PHE A 267 8.75 -3.08 -7.82
C PHE A 267 8.74 -3.60 -9.27
N LEU A 268 7.99 -2.95 -10.18
CA LEU A 268 8.07 -3.23 -11.62
C LEU A 268 9.47 -2.93 -12.16
N GLU A 269 10.08 -1.79 -11.77
CA GLU A 269 11.46 -1.48 -12.11
C GLU A 269 12.42 -2.61 -11.68
N TYR A 270 12.32 -3.03 -10.42
CA TYR A 270 13.12 -4.14 -9.90
C TYR A 270 12.94 -5.43 -10.71
N LEU A 271 11.71 -5.78 -11.08
CA LEU A 271 11.43 -6.97 -11.87
C LEU A 271 12.07 -6.94 -13.25
N LEU A 272 12.01 -5.79 -13.93
CA LEU A 272 12.61 -5.59 -15.25
C LEU A 272 14.15 -5.60 -15.17
N GLU A 273 14.75 -4.85 -14.24
CA GLU A 273 16.20 -4.77 -14.08
C GLU A 273 16.83 -6.11 -13.68
N SER A 274 16.13 -6.91 -12.88
CA SER A 274 16.60 -8.23 -12.45
C SER A 274 16.28 -9.36 -13.44
N GLY A 275 15.57 -9.06 -14.55
CA GLY A 275 15.13 -10.08 -15.52
C GLY A 275 14.11 -11.07 -14.95
N ASN A 276 13.43 -10.73 -13.85
CA ASN A 276 12.47 -11.63 -13.19
C ASN A 276 11.01 -11.37 -13.58
N TYR A 277 10.73 -10.39 -14.45
CA TYR A 277 9.38 -9.94 -14.74
C TYR A 277 8.48 -11.07 -15.27
N GLU A 278 8.89 -11.73 -16.35
CA GLU A 278 8.10 -12.81 -16.97
C GLU A 278 7.86 -13.98 -16.01
N LYS A 279 8.91 -14.40 -15.30
CA LYS A 279 8.82 -15.48 -14.32
C LYS A 279 7.87 -15.13 -13.18
N TYR A 280 7.92 -13.88 -12.69
CA TYR A 280 7.06 -13.42 -11.61
C TYR A 280 5.60 -13.34 -12.05
N MET A 281 5.34 -12.78 -13.23
CA MET A 281 3.99 -12.73 -13.79
C MET A 281 3.41 -14.14 -14.00
N GLN A 282 4.23 -15.09 -14.50
CA GLN A 282 3.80 -16.48 -14.61
C GLN A 282 3.43 -17.09 -13.26
N GLN A 283 4.22 -16.84 -12.21
CA GLN A 283 3.91 -17.29 -10.84
C GLN A 283 2.58 -16.73 -10.33
N LEU A 284 2.28 -15.46 -10.61
CA LEU A 284 1.01 -14.83 -10.24
C LEU A 284 -0.17 -15.49 -10.98
N VAL A 285 -0.01 -15.76 -12.28
CA VAL A 285 -1.03 -16.42 -13.11
C VAL A 285 -1.27 -17.86 -12.66
N ASP A 286 -0.21 -18.62 -12.42
CA ASP A 286 -0.30 -20.01 -11.97
C ASP A 286 -0.95 -20.14 -10.58
N ALA A 287 -0.74 -19.13 -9.74
CA ALA A 287 -1.32 -19.05 -8.40
C ALA A 287 -2.71 -18.39 -8.37
N TYR A 288 -3.32 -18.05 -9.52
CA TYR A 288 -4.64 -17.42 -9.56
C TYR A 288 -5.68 -18.21 -8.77
N ASN A 289 -6.38 -17.54 -7.87
CA ASN A 289 -7.41 -18.11 -7.01
C ASN A 289 -8.75 -17.41 -7.23
N PRO A 290 -9.76 -18.09 -7.80
CA PRO A 290 -11.06 -17.49 -8.07
C PRO A 290 -11.81 -17.08 -6.79
N THR A 291 -11.59 -17.77 -5.66
CA THR A 291 -12.17 -17.38 -4.37
C THR A 291 -11.56 -16.06 -3.89
N ALA A 292 -10.26 -15.88 -4.04
CA ALA A 292 -9.60 -14.60 -3.74
C ALA A 292 -10.12 -13.50 -4.69
N ALA A 293 -10.30 -13.81 -5.98
CA ALA A 293 -10.83 -12.86 -6.95
C ALA A 293 -12.26 -12.40 -6.63
N ALA A 294 -13.10 -13.25 -6.06
CA ALA A 294 -14.43 -12.90 -5.62
C ALA A 294 -14.43 -11.95 -4.40
N ASN A 295 -13.34 -11.96 -3.61
CA ASN A 295 -13.22 -11.24 -2.34
C ASN A 295 -12.21 -10.08 -2.38
N VAL A 296 -11.78 -9.63 -3.58
CA VAL A 296 -10.84 -8.52 -3.71
C VAL A 296 -11.42 -7.23 -3.12
N MET A 297 -10.58 -6.48 -2.41
CA MET A 297 -11.00 -5.28 -1.68
C MET A 297 -11.58 -4.18 -2.57
N CYS A 298 -11.16 -4.07 -3.82
CA CYS A 298 -11.65 -3.04 -4.76
C CYS A 298 -13.18 -3.14 -5.01
N ARG A 299 -13.82 -4.25 -4.62
CA ARG A 299 -15.29 -4.38 -4.67
C ARG A 299 -16.01 -3.62 -3.56
N SER A 300 -15.36 -3.38 -2.43
CA SER A 300 -15.96 -2.67 -1.26
C SER A 300 -15.20 -1.39 -0.89
N THR A 301 -14.20 -1.02 -1.66
CA THR A 301 -13.36 0.16 -1.42
C THR A 301 -13.53 1.18 -2.55
N LEU A 302 -13.48 2.46 -2.19
CA LEU A 302 -13.24 3.58 -3.09
C LEU A 302 -11.91 4.22 -2.69
N SER A 303 -10.98 4.38 -3.64
CA SER A 303 -9.70 5.04 -3.41
C SER A 303 -9.73 6.47 -3.95
N VAL A 304 -9.33 7.43 -3.13
CA VAL A 304 -9.27 8.86 -3.46
C VAL A 304 -7.80 9.26 -3.54
N GLY A 305 -7.38 9.77 -4.69
CA GLY A 305 -6.04 10.31 -4.90
C GLY A 305 -5.82 11.63 -4.15
N TRP A 306 -4.55 11.98 -3.95
CA TRP A 306 -4.15 13.25 -3.32
C TRP A 306 -4.72 14.50 -4.04
N ASP A 307 -5.02 14.36 -5.31
CA ASP A 307 -5.64 15.35 -6.20
C ASP A 307 -7.17 15.26 -6.26
N GLY A 308 -7.77 14.36 -5.50
CA GLY A 308 -9.21 14.12 -5.46
C GLY A 308 -9.77 13.19 -6.53
N GLN A 309 -8.93 12.65 -7.42
CA GLN A 309 -9.35 11.69 -8.43
C GLN A 309 -9.80 10.36 -7.80
N LEU A 310 -10.76 9.67 -8.43
CA LEU A 310 -11.37 8.44 -7.91
C LEU A 310 -10.92 7.20 -8.66
N TYR A 311 -10.55 6.19 -7.89
CA TYR A 311 -10.03 4.91 -8.35
C TYR A 311 -10.70 3.75 -7.61
N ASP A 312 -10.67 2.54 -8.21
CA ASP A 312 -11.21 1.35 -7.56
C ASP A 312 -10.31 0.84 -6.41
N CYS A 313 -9.02 1.12 -6.47
CA CYS A 313 -8.03 0.78 -5.43
C CYS A 313 -6.77 1.63 -5.57
N ASP A 314 -5.92 1.58 -4.54
CA ASP A 314 -4.63 2.28 -4.50
C ASP A 314 -3.69 1.87 -5.65
N PHE A 315 -3.72 0.62 -6.09
CA PHE A 315 -2.89 0.18 -7.22
C PHE A 315 -3.36 0.75 -8.57
N ASN A 316 -4.66 0.81 -8.82
CA ASN A 316 -5.21 1.50 -9.98
C ASN A 316 -4.83 2.98 -9.98
N GLN A 317 -4.79 3.62 -8.80
CA GLN A 317 -4.31 4.99 -8.64
C GLN A 317 -2.85 5.15 -9.13
N GLN A 318 -1.97 4.19 -8.85
CA GLN A 318 -0.57 4.30 -9.28
C GLN A 318 -0.37 4.06 -10.78
N LEU A 319 -1.38 3.57 -11.46
CA LEU A 319 -1.43 3.39 -12.91
C LEU A 319 -2.36 4.39 -13.61
N ASP A 320 -2.90 5.36 -12.87
CA ASP A 320 -3.84 6.37 -13.35
C ASP A 320 -5.11 5.78 -14.01
N LEU A 321 -5.54 4.63 -13.52
CA LEU A 321 -6.73 3.92 -13.96
C LEU A 321 -7.95 4.38 -13.17
N LEU A 322 -8.56 5.50 -13.59
CA LEU A 322 -9.76 6.07 -12.98
C LEU A 322 -10.94 5.07 -12.99
N VAL A 323 -11.88 5.23 -12.06
CA VAL A 323 -13.14 4.47 -12.06
C VAL A 323 -13.83 4.52 -13.44
N SER A 324 -14.57 3.46 -13.82
CA SER A 324 -15.10 3.32 -15.16
C SER A 324 -16.44 4.01 -15.40
N GLY A 325 -16.85 4.09 -16.67
CA GLY A 325 -18.19 4.48 -17.09
C GLY A 325 -18.57 5.91 -16.72
N THR A 326 -19.83 6.07 -16.33
CA THR A 326 -20.44 7.36 -15.93
C THR A 326 -20.17 7.72 -14.47
N ALA A 327 -19.49 6.86 -13.72
CA ALA A 327 -19.10 7.16 -12.34
C ALA A 327 -18.25 8.44 -12.26
N PRO A 328 -18.48 9.30 -11.25
CA PRO A 328 -17.71 10.53 -11.08
C PRO A 328 -16.23 10.23 -10.96
N LYS A 329 -15.40 11.05 -11.60
CA LYS A 329 -13.93 10.86 -11.64
C LYS A 329 -13.22 11.62 -10.53
N HIS A 330 -13.93 12.51 -9.84
CA HIS A 330 -13.36 13.33 -8.78
C HIS A 330 -14.30 13.37 -7.57
N ILE A 331 -13.73 13.40 -6.37
CA ILE A 331 -14.46 13.36 -5.09
C ILE A 331 -15.45 14.52 -4.91
N ARG A 332 -15.20 15.71 -5.52
CA ARG A 332 -16.12 16.84 -5.50
C ARG A 332 -17.48 16.52 -6.12
N ASP A 333 -17.51 15.61 -7.06
CA ASP A 333 -18.69 15.19 -7.81
C ASP A 333 -19.26 13.86 -7.29
N PHE A 334 -18.93 13.50 -6.05
CA PHE A 334 -19.25 12.21 -5.45
C PHE A 334 -20.75 11.87 -5.58
N ASP A 335 -21.03 10.69 -6.12
CA ASP A 335 -22.37 10.10 -6.21
C ASP A 335 -22.28 8.61 -5.88
N ALA A 336 -22.85 8.22 -4.75
CA ALA A 336 -22.79 6.84 -4.27
C ALA A 336 -23.50 5.85 -5.22
N GLY A 337 -24.60 6.26 -5.85
CA GLY A 337 -25.37 5.43 -6.77
C GLY A 337 -24.58 5.12 -8.04
N LEU A 338 -24.04 6.15 -8.70
CA LEU A 338 -23.21 5.99 -9.90
C LEU A 338 -21.92 5.20 -9.61
N LEU A 339 -21.35 5.37 -8.42
CA LEU A 339 -20.18 4.59 -7.98
C LEU A 339 -20.53 3.12 -7.73
N GLN A 340 -21.75 2.82 -7.26
CA GLN A 340 -22.21 1.44 -7.04
C GLN A 340 -22.44 0.70 -8.37
N ASP A 341 -22.86 1.40 -9.43
CA ASP A 341 -23.18 0.81 -10.74
C ASP A 341 -21.96 0.64 -11.67
N ARG A 342 -20.77 1.11 -11.25
CA ARG A 342 -19.56 1.02 -12.07
C ARG A 342 -19.08 -0.41 -12.29
N ASN A 343 -18.34 -0.65 -13.36
CA ASN A 343 -17.50 -1.82 -13.48
C ASN A 343 -16.10 -1.49 -12.90
N ILE A 344 -15.54 -2.39 -12.11
CA ILE A 344 -14.18 -2.24 -11.60
C ILE A 344 -13.18 -2.33 -12.74
N VAL A 345 -12.27 -1.37 -12.83
CA VAL A 345 -11.20 -1.34 -13.83
C VAL A 345 -10.14 -2.37 -13.47
N ILE A 346 -9.85 -3.28 -14.38
CA ILE A 346 -8.92 -4.39 -14.20
C ILE A 346 -7.80 -4.33 -15.22
N ASN A 347 -6.62 -4.83 -14.83
CA ASN A 347 -5.46 -5.01 -15.68
C ASN A 347 -4.59 -6.16 -15.15
N GLN A 348 -3.49 -6.49 -15.83
CA GLN A 348 -2.60 -7.62 -15.48
C GLN A 348 -2.04 -7.55 -14.05
N HIS A 349 -1.81 -6.35 -13.47
CA HIS A 349 -1.38 -6.19 -12.08
C HIS A 349 -2.36 -6.81 -11.06
N CYS A 350 -3.65 -6.94 -11.43
CA CYS A 350 -4.69 -7.51 -10.56
C CYS A 350 -4.42 -8.98 -10.19
N TYR A 351 -3.58 -9.70 -10.96
CA TYR A 351 -3.11 -11.03 -10.57
C TYR A 351 -2.43 -11.04 -9.22
N GLY A 352 -1.73 -9.95 -8.84
CA GLY A 352 -1.09 -9.84 -7.53
C GLY A 352 -2.08 -9.87 -6.35
N CYS A 353 -3.30 -9.35 -6.54
CA CYS A 353 -4.35 -9.40 -5.50
C CYS A 353 -5.03 -10.76 -5.40
N THR A 354 -4.93 -11.62 -6.43
CA THR A 354 -5.69 -12.86 -6.55
C THR A 354 -4.82 -14.11 -6.47
N ALA A 355 -3.51 -13.96 -6.34
CA ALA A 355 -2.57 -15.07 -6.25
C ALA A 355 -2.60 -15.73 -4.86
N GLY A 356 -2.58 -17.07 -4.82
CA GLY A 356 -2.51 -17.88 -3.59
C GLY A 356 -3.72 -17.67 -2.67
N ALA A 357 -3.47 -17.25 -1.42
CA ALA A 357 -4.53 -16.90 -0.47
C ALA A 357 -5.17 -15.54 -0.74
N GLY A 358 -4.83 -14.90 -1.85
CA GLY A 358 -5.19 -13.52 -2.14
C GLY A 358 -4.34 -12.51 -1.37
N SER A 359 -4.42 -11.27 -1.80
CA SER A 359 -3.69 -10.18 -1.17
C SER A 359 -4.51 -8.90 -1.25
N SER A 360 -4.83 -8.34 -0.11
CA SER A 360 -5.47 -7.03 0.01
C SER A 360 -4.66 -6.15 0.95
N CYS A 361 -5.06 -4.89 1.09
CA CYS A 361 -4.51 -4.02 2.13
C CYS A 361 -4.80 -4.53 3.56
N GLY A 362 -5.70 -5.50 3.71
CA GLY A 362 -5.99 -6.24 4.96
C GLY A 362 -5.32 -7.61 5.04
N GLY A 363 -4.37 -7.94 4.15
CA GLY A 363 -3.69 -9.24 4.09
C GLY A 363 -4.41 -10.26 3.22
N ALA A 364 -4.29 -11.56 3.56
CA ALA A 364 -4.92 -12.66 2.83
C ALA A 364 -6.46 -12.52 2.82
N THR A 365 -7.08 -12.91 1.70
CA THR A 365 -8.54 -12.78 1.47
C THR A 365 -9.29 -14.10 1.48
N THR A 366 -8.57 -15.23 1.62
CA THR A 366 -9.14 -16.61 1.72
C THR A 366 -8.50 -17.37 2.87
#